data_6a1c92fb176945cbb3afca7fcf9f925f
#
_entry.id   6a1c92fb176945cbb3afca7fcf9f925f
#
_cell.length_a   1.000
_cell.length_b   1.000
_cell.length_c   1.000
_cell.angle_alpha   90.00
_cell.angle_beta   90.00
_cell.angle_gamma   90.00
#
_symmetry.space_group_name_H-M   'P 1'
#
loop_
_entity.id
_entity.type
_entity.pdbx_description
1 polymer ?
#
loop_
_entity_poly.entity_id
_entity_poly.type
_entity_poly.pdbx_seq_one_letter_code
_entity_poly.pdbx_strand_id
1 'polypeptide(L)'
;MTGHDHISFCLCDLFRLLWTLLLPCVYLSLVLTGVLFLLIAGIRTWFQANRKARRTQEGRPCVAFFHPYCNAGGGGERVLWCAIRAVQNRYHHVDFVVYTGDQGVTGEQIIDGAWRRFNIRMPRPLKFVFLKHRFLVEANLYPHFTLLGQSLGSLFLGWEALTAFTPDLFIDSMGYAFTLPIFRYLGGCRVVSYVHYPTISTDMLSVVRDRNPRFNNADYISNNPILSAIKVIYYCAFALLYGLAGSCSDLIMVNSTWTLGHILALWRAPDRTSVVYPPCDVQAFLSDPLEEEKKGNKLHSIVSVAQFRPEKDHQLQIRSFRKLLGRHEAKPGSRDMVKLVMIGGCRNQEDEDRVLMLRGLCQELGVADRVQFKLNIPFEELKKELMEATIGLHTMWNEHFGIGVVECMAAGTIILAHKSGGPKLDIVVAHDGGITGFLADDEDSYADAMEKILALSPDARLEIRHRARQSVSRFSDQEFEGSFLAAMELLMDTLEQ
;
A
#
# COMPACT_ATOMS: atom_id res chain seq x y z
N MET A 1 18.40 -27.21 -66.72
CA MET A 1 19.09 -27.58 -65.48
C MET A 1 20.02 -26.45 -65.05
N THR A 2 19.58 -25.39 -64.42
CA THR A 2 20.53 -24.35 -63.94
C THR A 2 19.95 -23.37 -62.90
N GLY A 3 18.70 -23.47 -62.48
CA GLY A 3 18.14 -22.54 -61.51
C GLY A 3 18.02 -23.09 -60.07
N HIS A 4 17.88 -24.40 -59.91
CA HIS A 4 17.69 -25.05 -58.58
C HIS A 4 19.03 -25.23 -57.83
N ASP A 5 20.13 -25.43 -58.53
CA ASP A 5 21.43 -25.67 -57.89
C ASP A 5 22.06 -24.40 -57.32
N HIS A 6 21.84 -23.23 -57.92
CA HIS A 6 22.30 -21.96 -57.38
C HIS A 6 21.57 -21.50 -56.13
N ILE A 7 20.27 -21.77 -56.01
CA ILE A 7 19.49 -21.42 -54.78
C ILE A 7 19.85 -22.35 -53.63
N SER A 8 20.05 -23.63 -53.93
CA SER A 8 20.48 -24.62 -52.91
C SER A 8 21.87 -24.34 -52.34
N PHE A 9 22.81 -23.90 -53.25
CA PHE A 9 24.16 -23.54 -52.82
C PHE A 9 24.17 -22.27 -51.96
N CYS A 10 23.40 -21.26 -52.33
CA CYS A 10 23.29 -20.02 -51.57
C CYS A 10 22.62 -20.21 -50.18
N LEU A 11 21.64 -21.11 -50.06
CA LEU A 11 21.02 -21.46 -48.75
C LEU A 11 21.96 -22.25 -47.84
N CYS A 12 22.74 -23.17 -48.37
CA CYS A 12 23.77 -23.90 -47.61
C CYS A 12 24.88 -23.00 -47.09
N ASP A 13 25.33 -22.06 -47.92
CA ASP A 13 26.39 -21.09 -47.55
C ASP A 13 25.86 -20.07 -46.53
N LEU A 14 24.63 -19.61 -46.66
CA LEU A 14 23.93 -18.77 -45.68
C LEU A 14 23.76 -19.50 -44.35
N PHE A 15 23.39 -20.80 -44.36
CA PHE A 15 23.24 -21.62 -43.17
C PHE A 15 24.60 -21.85 -42.52
N ARG A 16 25.67 -22.11 -43.26
CA ARG A 16 27.05 -22.21 -42.75
C ARG A 16 27.51 -20.90 -42.11
N LEU A 17 27.25 -19.77 -42.76
CA LEU A 17 27.61 -18.45 -42.25
C LEU A 17 26.84 -18.13 -40.94
N LEU A 18 25.56 -18.39 -40.92
CA LEU A 18 24.73 -18.27 -39.71
C LEU A 18 25.23 -19.17 -38.57
N TRP A 19 25.59 -20.43 -38.89
CA TRP A 19 26.08 -21.36 -37.91
C TRP A 19 27.46 -20.98 -37.38
N THR A 20 28.38 -20.49 -38.24
CA THR A 20 29.72 -20.02 -37.83
C THR A 20 29.67 -18.74 -37.00
N LEU A 21 28.64 -17.91 -37.14
CA LEU A 21 28.42 -16.73 -36.28
C LEU A 21 27.67 -17.05 -34.99
N LEU A 22 26.64 -17.92 -35.05
CA LEU A 22 25.83 -18.28 -33.88
C LEU A 22 26.58 -19.14 -32.88
N LEU A 23 27.38 -20.12 -33.34
CA LEU A 23 28.08 -21.05 -32.47
C LEU A 23 29.04 -20.36 -31.47
N PRO A 24 29.89 -19.40 -31.89
CA PRO A 24 30.72 -18.63 -30.95
C PRO A 24 29.90 -17.78 -29.99
N CYS A 25 28.78 -17.20 -30.43
CA CYS A 25 27.88 -16.43 -29.57
C CYS A 25 27.22 -17.32 -28.50
N VAL A 26 26.76 -18.52 -28.87
CA VAL A 26 26.21 -19.51 -27.94
C VAL A 26 27.30 -19.95 -26.95
N TYR A 27 28.50 -20.29 -27.43
CA TYR A 27 29.61 -20.67 -26.56
C TYR A 27 29.99 -19.55 -25.60
N LEU A 28 30.13 -18.30 -26.11
CA LEU A 28 30.42 -17.14 -25.28
C LEU A 28 29.33 -16.93 -24.21
N SER A 29 28.05 -17.04 -24.61
CA SER A 29 26.94 -16.90 -23.66
C SER A 29 26.93 -17.97 -22.58
N LEU A 30 27.28 -19.23 -22.91
CA LEU A 30 27.43 -20.32 -21.94
C LEU A 30 28.59 -20.06 -20.98
N VAL A 31 29.74 -19.62 -21.51
CA VAL A 31 30.89 -19.28 -20.65
C VAL A 31 30.57 -18.11 -19.73
N LEU A 32 29.96 -17.03 -20.24
CA LEU A 32 29.54 -15.90 -19.44
C LEU A 32 28.51 -16.30 -18.37
N THR A 33 27.57 -17.15 -18.72
CA THR A 33 26.58 -17.69 -17.77
C THR A 33 27.26 -18.51 -16.69
N GLY A 34 28.23 -19.36 -17.05
CA GLY A 34 29.02 -20.14 -16.09
C GLY A 34 29.84 -19.26 -15.15
N VAL A 35 30.53 -18.24 -15.69
CA VAL A 35 31.28 -17.26 -14.90
C VAL A 35 30.35 -16.50 -13.96
N LEU A 36 29.18 -16.04 -14.44
CA LEU A 36 28.19 -15.34 -13.63
C LEU A 36 27.67 -16.23 -12.49
N PHE A 37 27.38 -17.50 -12.80
CA PHE A 37 26.98 -18.47 -11.77
C PHE A 37 28.04 -18.66 -10.68
N LEU A 38 29.31 -18.83 -11.07
CA LEU A 38 30.43 -18.93 -10.12
C LEU A 38 30.60 -17.67 -9.28
N LEU A 39 30.45 -16.50 -9.89
CA LEU A 39 30.49 -15.22 -9.19
C LEU A 39 29.36 -15.11 -8.15
N ILE A 40 28.14 -15.42 -8.54
CA ILE A 40 26.98 -15.44 -7.63
C ILE A 40 27.20 -16.42 -6.49
N ALA A 41 27.68 -17.63 -6.78
CA ALA A 41 28.00 -18.64 -5.77
C ALA A 41 29.10 -18.16 -4.81
N GLY A 42 30.16 -17.54 -5.34
CA GLY A 42 31.23 -16.96 -4.53
C GLY A 42 30.74 -15.82 -3.61
N ILE A 43 29.97 -14.89 -4.14
CA ILE A 43 29.37 -13.81 -3.37
C ILE A 43 28.44 -14.38 -2.27
N ARG A 44 27.60 -15.34 -2.64
CA ARG A 44 26.69 -16.01 -1.68
C ARG A 44 27.46 -16.70 -0.56
N THR A 45 28.48 -17.47 -0.87
CA THR A 45 29.29 -18.18 0.14
C THR A 45 30.00 -17.20 1.07
N TRP A 46 30.47 -16.06 0.55
CA TRP A 46 31.09 -14.99 1.34
C TRP A 46 30.09 -14.38 2.34
N PHE A 47 28.89 -14.01 1.89
CA PHE A 47 27.85 -13.47 2.79
C PHE A 47 27.41 -14.50 3.83
N GLN A 48 27.25 -15.77 3.44
CA GLN A 48 26.89 -16.85 4.36
C GLN A 48 27.97 -17.09 5.41
N ALA A 49 29.25 -17.04 5.02
CA ALA A 49 30.37 -17.17 5.95
C ALA A 49 30.39 -16.02 6.97
N ASN A 50 30.21 -14.77 6.52
CA ASN A 50 30.14 -13.61 7.39
C ASN A 50 28.95 -13.68 8.36
N ARG A 51 27.78 -14.11 7.87
CA ARG A 51 26.59 -14.32 8.71
C ARG A 51 26.84 -15.40 9.76
N LYS A 52 27.43 -16.54 9.35
CA LYS A 52 27.75 -17.64 10.28
C LYS A 52 28.75 -17.19 11.35
N ALA A 53 29.79 -16.45 10.98
CA ALA A 53 30.77 -15.90 11.92
C ALA A 53 30.10 -14.97 12.95
N ARG A 54 29.22 -14.06 12.50
CA ARG A 54 28.44 -13.19 13.40
C ARG A 54 27.54 -14.02 14.32
N ARG A 55 26.78 -14.99 13.80
CA ARG A 55 25.90 -15.87 14.61
C ARG A 55 26.70 -16.62 15.68
N THR A 56 27.92 -17.02 15.37
CA THR A 56 28.81 -17.67 16.35
C THR A 56 29.25 -16.69 17.45
N GLN A 57 29.46 -15.41 17.12
CA GLN A 57 29.86 -14.39 18.10
C GLN A 57 28.69 -13.90 18.97
N GLU A 58 27.57 -13.60 18.34
CA GLU A 58 26.38 -13.02 18.99
C GLU A 58 25.46 -14.09 19.62
N GLY A 59 25.58 -15.35 19.20
CA GLY A 59 24.81 -16.50 19.69
C GLY A 59 23.31 -16.47 19.34
N ARG A 60 22.88 -15.52 18.48
CA ARG A 60 21.48 -15.29 18.16
C ARG A 60 21.26 -15.12 16.66
N PRO A 61 20.16 -15.69 16.10
CA PRO A 61 19.73 -15.35 14.77
C PRO A 61 19.19 -13.92 14.70
N CYS A 62 19.22 -13.33 13.52
CA CYS A 62 18.80 -11.96 13.31
C CYS A 62 17.75 -11.85 12.20
N VAL A 63 16.66 -11.15 12.51
CA VAL A 63 15.59 -10.76 11.58
C VAL A 63 15.75 -9.27 11.24
N ALA A 64 15.76 -8.94 9.97
CA ALA A 64 15.88 -7.56 9.53
C ALA A 64 14.65 -7.10 8.73
N PHE A 65 14.11 -5.95 9.12
CA PHE A 65 13.01 -5.27 8.41
C PHE A 65 13.59 -4.21 7.48
N PHE A 66 13.19 -4.27 6.21
CA PHE A 66 13.55 -3.28 5.21
C PHE A 66 12.43 -2.26 5.08
N HIS A 67 12.65 -1.07 5.65
CA HIS A 67 11.67 0.01 5.67
C HIS A 67 12.37 1.38 5.58
N PRO A 68 12.82 1.78 4.36
CA PRO A 68 13.62 3.00 4.18
C PRO A 68 13.00 4.30 4.68
N TYR A 69 11.70 4.35 4.90
CA TYR A 69 10.93 5.51 5.37
C TYR A 69 10.29 5.28 6.75
N CYS A 70 10.94 4.53 7.63
CA CYS A 70 10.34 4.10 8.90
C CYS A 70 9.94 5.24 9.86
N ASN A 71 10.40 6.47 9.62
CA ASN A 71 10.06 7.67 10.39
C ASN A 71 8.96 8.54 9.74
N ALA A 72 8.32 8.12 8.63
CA ALA A 72 7.36 8.96 7.90
C ALA A 72 6.01 9.16 8.62
N GLY A 73 5.54 8.20 9.41
CA GLY A 73 4.33 8.32 10.25
C GLY A 73 3.01 8.01 9.55
N GLY A 74 3.03 7.14 8.53
CA GLY A 74 1.84 6.63 7.85
C GLY A 74 1.37 5.27 8.37
N GLY A 75 0.34 4.71 7.72
CA GLY A 75 -0.19 3.39 8.06
C GLY A 75 0.79 2.25 7.86
N GLY A 76 1.72 2.37 6.87
CA GLY A 76 2.78 1.40 6.64
C GLY A 76 3.77 1.30 7.80
N GLU A 77 4.11 2.45 8.40
CA GLU A 77 4.99 2.49 9.58
C GLU A 77 4.29 1.91 10.82
N ARG A 78 2.97 2.10 10.96
CA ARG A 78 2.22 1.42 12.04
C ARG A 78 2.32 -0.10 11.88
N VAL A 79 2.17 -0.64 10.66
CA VAL A 79 2.38 -2.07 10.38
C VAL A 79 3.77 -2.53 10.80
N LEU A 80 4.81 -1.78 10.42
CA LEU A 80 6.20 -2.09 10.80
C LEU A 80 6.36 -2.21 12.31
N TRP A 81 5.91 -1.20 13.05
CA TRP A 81 6.11 -1.15 14.50
C TRP A 81 5.29 -2.20 15.26
N CYS A 82 4.05 -2.48 14.83
CA CYS A 82 3.26 -3.58 15.38
C CYS A 82 3.91 -4.94 15.07
N ALA A 83 4.39 -5.17 13.85
CA ALA A 83 5.07 -6.41 13.47
C ALA A 83 6.34 -6.63 14.32
N ILE A 84 7.18 -5.59 14.49
CA ILE A 84 8.38 -5.68 15.31
C ILE A 84 8.01 -5.95 16.79
N ARG A 85 7.01 -5.26 17.32
CA ARG A 85 6.52 -5.48 18.70
C ARG A 85 6.06 -6.93 18.88
N ALA A 86 5.28 -7.47 17.96
CA ALA A 86 4.79 -8.84 18.01
C ALA A 86 5.93 -9.87 18.06
N VAL A 87 6.88 -9.78 17.11
CA VAL A 87 7.98 -10.74 17.06
C VAL A 87 8.97 -10.56 18.22
N GLN A 88 9.19 -9.33 18.73
CA GLN A 88 10.00 -9.10 19.91
C GLN A 88 9.38 -9.69 21.19
N ASN A 89 8.07 -9.64 21.32
CA ASN A 89 7.36 -10.23 22.45
C ASN A 89 7.37 -11.76 22.43
N ARG A 90 7.31 -12.36 21.24
CA ARG A 90 7.23 -13.83 21.06
C ARG A 90 8.60 -14.49 21.06
N TYR A 91 9.61 -13.90 20.39
CA TYR A 91 10.90 -14.53 20.09
C TYR A 91 12.05 -13.81 20.83
N HIS A 92 12.25 -14.13 22.10
CA HIS A 92 13.24 -13.45 22.96
C HIS A 92 14.69 -13.73 22.59
N HIS A 93 14.97 -14.84 21.90
CA HIS A 93 16.29 -15.29 21.49
C HIS A 93 16.72 -14.77 20.11
N VAL A 94 15.88 -13.95 19.45
CA VAL A 94 16.13 -13.37 18.12
C VAL A 94 16.45 -11.89 18.26
N ASP A 95 17.47 -11.42 17.54
CA ASP A 95 17.79 -10.00 17.41
C ASP A 95 17.08 -9.38 16.20
N PHE A 96 16.79 -8.09 16.29
CA PHE A 96 16.04 -7.37 15.26
C PHE A 96 16.80 -6.15 14.77
N VAL A 97 16.81 -5.96 13.45
CA VAL A 97 17.44 -4.83 12.74
C VAL A 97 16.41 -4.15 11.84
N VAL A 98 16.49 -2.83 11.73
CA VAL A 98 15.70 -2.05 10.79
C VAL A 98 16.65 -1.33 9.83
N TYR A 99 16.50 -1.58 8.53
CA TYR A 99 17.14 -0.77 7.50
C TYR A 99 16.31 0.48 7.25
N THR A 100 16.90 1.63 7.46
CA THR A 100 16.28 2.94 7.26
C THR A 100 17.11 3.83 6.37
N GLY A 101 16.46 4.65 5.55
CA GLY A 101 17.12 5.71 4.78
C GLY A 101 16.91 7.10 5.37
N ASP A 102 16.35 7.20 6.59
CA ASP A 102 16.10 8.47 7.27
C ASP A 102 17.43 9.04 7.77
N GLN A 103 17.83 10.20 7.23
CA GLN A 103 19.08 10.87 7.57
C GLN A 103 18.86 11.95 8.63
N GLY A 104 19.89 12.22 9.41
CA GLY A 104 19.86 13.29 10.43
C GLY A 104 19.05 12.96 11.69
N VAL A 105 18.62 11.72 11.85
CA VAL A 105 17.90 11.21 13.04
C VAL A 105 18.59 10.00 13.64
N THR A 106 18.48 9.83 14.95
CA THR A 106 18.99 8.64 15.64
C THR A 106 17.93 7.54 15.75
N GLY A 107 18.35 6.30 15.97
CA GLY A 107 17.42 5.19 16.22
C GLY A 107 16.49 5.45 17.40
N GLU A 108 16.98 6.10 18.46
CA GLU A 108 16.18 6.48 19.64
C GLU A 108 15.09 7.49 19.27
N GLN A 109 15.43 8.50 18.46
CA GLN A 109 14.46 9.49 17.95
C GLN A 109 13.38 8.85 17.07
N ILE A 110 13.74 7.85 16.27
CA ILE A 110 12.78 7.09 15.45
C ILE A 110 11.80 6.31 16.34
N ILE A 111 12.31 5.62 17.36
CA ILE A 111 11.47 4.86 18.32
C ILE A 111 10.57 5.80 19.12
N ASP A 112 11.10 6.94 19.60
CA ASP A 112 10.30 7.95 20.28
C ASP A 112 9.21 8.54 19.35
N GLY A 113 9.53 8.74 18.08
CA GLY A 113 8.57 9.11 17.05
C GLY A 113 7.45 8.07 16.88
N ALA A 114 7.78 6.78 16.86
CA ALA A 114 6.79 5.70 16.79
C ALA A 114 5.87 5.68 18.02
N TRP A 115 6.44 5.89 19.21
CA TRP A 115 5.67 6.02 20.44
C TRP A 115 4.69 7.20 20.38
N ARG A 116 5.18 8.38 20.03
CA ARG A 116 4.35 9.60 20.00
C ARG A 116 3.23 9.55 18.97
N ARG A 117 3.48 8.93 17.79
CA ARG A 117 2.51 8.91 16.68
C ARG A 117 1.53 7.77 16.77
N PHE A 118 1.97 6.60 17.24
CA PHE A 118 1.19 5.36 17.17
C PHE A 118 0.89 4.75 18.54
N ASN A 119 1.43 5.34 19.63
CA ASN A 119 1.35 4.79 20.98
C ASN A 119 1.93 3.35 21.07
N ILE A 120 2.96 3.04 20.26
CA ILE A 120 3.59 1.72 20.21
C ILE A 120 4.95 1.78 20.91
N ARG A 121 5.10 1.03 22.00
CA ARG A 121 6.38 0.89 22.72
C ARG A 121 7.11 -0.36 22.26
N MET A 122 8.41 -0.23 21.99
CA MET A 122 9.27 -1.36 21.69
C MET A 122 9.67 -2.08 22.96
N PRO A 123 9.44 -3.41 23.06
CA PRO A 123 9.80 -4.20 24.25
C PRO A 123 11.31 -4.24 24.51
N ARG A 124 12.12 -4.21 23.42
CA ARG A 124 13.59 -4.32 23.49
C ARG A 124 14.24 -3.31 22.55
N PRO A 125 15.52 -2.96 22.79
CA PRO A 125 16.30 -2.12 21.89
C PRO A 125 16.35 -2.70 20.48
N LEU A 126 16.38 -1.80 19.48
CA LEU A 126 16.50 -2.13 18.06
C LEU A 126 17.83 -1.61 17.51
N LYS A 127 18.46 -2.39 16.64
CA LYS A 127 19.59 -1.93 15.83
C LYS A 127 19.06 -1.30 14.54
N PHE A 128 19.62 -0.17 14.15
CA PHE A 128 19.32 0.51 12.90
C PHE A 128 20.53 0.47 11.97
N VAL A 129 20.27 0.19 10.70
CA VAL A 129 21.25 0.30 9.61
C VAL A 129 20.80 1.44 8.72
N PHE A 130 21.57 2.53 8.72
CA PHE A 130 21.25 3.75 7.98
C PHE A 130 21.78 3.65 6.54
N LEU A 131 20.87 3.65 5.57
CA LEU A 131 21.16 3.58 4.14
C LEU A 131 21.34 4.99 3.56
N LYS A 132 22.38 5.19 2.78
CA LYS A 132 22.75 6.52 2.24
C LYS A 132 22.03 6.83 0.93
N HIS A 133 21.65 5.81 0.15
CA HIS A 133 21.20 5.96 -1.22
C HIS A 133 19.67 5.85 -1.37
N ARG A 134 18.89 6.15 -0.32
CA ARG A 134 17.43 6.17 -0.40
C ARG A 134 16.90 7.06 -1.52
N PHE A 135 17.58 8.15 -1.84
CA PHE A 135 17.17 9.06 -2.91
C PHE A 135 17.00 8.36 -4.26
N LEU A 136 17.70 7.22 -4.50
CA LEU A 136 17.55 6.44 -5.73
C LEU A 136 16.18 5.78 -5.90
N VAL A 137 15.35 5.71 -4.87
CA VAL A 137 13.99 5.16 -4.95
C VAL A 137 12.90 6.25 -4.96
N GLU A 138 13.29 7.53 -4.98
CA GLU A 138 12.36 8.64 -5.03
C GLU A 138 11.86 8.90 -6.46
N ALA A 139 10.54 9.06 -6.60
CA ALA A 139 9.89 9.20 -7.90
C ALA A 139 10.32 10.46 -8.66
N ASN A 140 10.64 11.55 -7.95
CA ASN A 140 11.08 12.82 -8.52
C ASN A 140 12.41 12.72 -9.29
N LEU A 141 13.24 11.72 -8.99
CA LEU A 141 14.47 11.45 -9.73
C LEU A 141 14.20 10.93 -11.17
N TYR A 142 13.01 10.37 -11.40
CA TYR A 142 12.66 9.69 -12.64
C TYR A 142 11.40 10.29 -13.30
N PRO A 143 11.51 11.39 -14.04
CA PRO A 143 10.38 12.02 -14.72
C PRO A 143 9.74 11.11 -15.78
N HIS A 144 10.53 10.15 -16.33
CA HIS A 144 10.07 9.15 -17.28
C HIS A 144 10.47 7.75 -16.83
N PHE A 145 9.65 6.74 -17.15
CA PHE A 145 9.88 5.35 -16.75
C PHE A 145 10.08 5.17 -15.24
N THR A 146 9.32 5.91 -14.45
CA THR A 146 9.44 6.00 -12.99
C THR A 146 9.48 4.63 -12.32
N LEU A 147 8.61 3.68 -12.72
CA LEU A 147 8.59 2.32 -12.16
C LEU A 147 9.92 1.59 -12.38
N LEU A 148 10.50 1.68 -13.59
CA LEU A 148 11.77 1.04 -13.90
C LEU A 148 12.92 1.71 -13.13
N GLY A 149 12.94 3.05 -13.13
CA GLY A 149 13.97 3.83 -12.43
C GLY A 149 14.01 3.53 -10.94
N GLN A 150 12.85 3.60 -10.26
CA GLN A 150 12.73 3.26 -8.83
C GLN A 150 13.10 1.80 -8.55
N SER A 151 12.76 0.88 -9.45
CA SER A 151 13.09 -0.54 -9.31
C SER A 151 14.60 -0.79 -9.41
N LEU A 152 15.27 -0.16 -10.36
CA LEU A 152 16.74 -0.20 -10.48
C LEU A 152 17.39 0.45 -9.25
N GLY A 153 16.87 1.60 -8.80
CA GLY A 153 17.30 2.24 -7.55
C GLY A 153 17.14 1.32 -6.34
N SER A 154 16.04 0.55 -6.28
CA SER A 154 15.82 -0.40 -5.18
C SER A 154 16.78 -1.60 -5.20
N LEU A 155 17.23 -2.04 -6.38
CA LEU A 155 18.31 -3.04 -6.49
C LEU A 155 19.60 -2.52 -5.84
N PHE A 156 19.97 -1.27 -6.14
CA PHE A 156 21.15 -0.65 -5.57
C PHE A 156 21.02 -0.46 -4.05
N LEU A 157 19.86 0.01 -3.60
CA LEU A 157 19.59 0.20 -2.18
C LEU A 157 19.56 -1.14 -1.42
N GLY A 158 19.02 -2.20 -2.04
CA GLY A 158 19.04 -3.57 -1.50
C GLY A 158 20.45 -4.14 -1.41
N TRP A 159 21.31 -3.85 -2.38
CA TRP A 159 22.71 -4.21 -2.35
C TRP A 159 23.47 -3.47 -1.22
N GLU A 160 23.25 -2.17 -1.06
CA GLU A 160 23.80 -1.41 0.06
C GLU A 160 23.37 -2.01 1.41
N ALA A 161 22.07 -2.33 1.56
CA ALA A 161 21.54 -2.94 2.77
C ALA A 161 22.20 -4.31 3.05
N LEU A 162 22.30 -5.19 2.05
CA LEU A 162 22.89 -6.51 2.18
C LEU A 162 24.36 -6.45 2.58
N THR A 163 25.13 -5.52 1.97
CA THR A 163 26.56 -5.34 2.27
C THR A 163 26.79 -4.72 3.66
N ALA A 164 25.90 -3.82 4.09
CA ALA A 164 25.98 -3.22 5.43
C ALA A 164 25.66 -4.24 6.53
N PHE A 165 24.69 -5.12 6.30
CA PHE A 165 24.30 -6.15 7.25
C PHE A 165 23.58 -7.32 6.54
N THR A 166 23.98 -8.57 6.80
CA THR A 166 23.36 -9.77 6.22
C THR A 166 22.55 -10.50 7.29
N PRO A 167 21.20 -10.46 7.27
CA PRO A 167 20.33 -11.12 8.26
C PRO A 167 20.16 -12.64 7.97
N ASP A 168 19.59 -13.35 8.91
CA ASP A 168 19.10 -14.73 8.70
C ASP A 168 17.76 -14.71 7.97
N LEU A 169 16.88 -13.79 8.37
CA LEU A 169 15.58 -13.54 7.74
C LEU A 169 15.47 -12.07 7.35
N PHE A 170 15.12 -11.82 6.10
CA PHE A 170 14.87 -10.51 5.54
C PHE A 170 13.37 -10.31 5.32
N ILE A 171 12.80 -9.21 5.83
CA ILE A 171 11.39 -8.86 5.67
C ILE A 171 11.31 -7.52 4.93
N ASP A 172 10.81 -7.54 3.69
CA ASP A 172 10.41 -6.32 3.01
C ASP A 172 9.02 -5.91 3.51
N SER A 173 8.94 -4.79 4.20
CA SER A 173 7.71 -4.21 4.73
C SER A 173 7.31 -2.89 4.05
N MET A 174 7.93 -2.58 2.89
CA MET A 174 7.66 -1.35 2.15
C MET A 174 7.19 -1.60 0.71
N GLY A 175 7.47 -2.80 0.15
CA GLY A 175 7.06 -3.17 -1.20
C GLY A 175 8.14 -3.02 -2.26
N TYR A 176 9.42 -3.03 -1.87
CA TYR A 176 10.55 -3.00 -2.80
C TYR A 176 10.89 -4.42 -3.29
N ALA A 177 10.01 -5.03 -4.08
CA ALA A 177 10.09 -6.43 -4.50
C ALA A 177 11.43 -6.79 -5.17
N PHE A 178 12.10 -5.87 -5.85
CA PHE A 178 13.38 -6.14 -6.50
C PHE A 178 14.55 -6.30 -5.53
N THR A 179 14.38 -5.99 -4.24
CA THR A 179 15.37 -6.31 -3.19
C THR A 179 15.35 -7.80 -2.83
N LEU A 180 14.21 -8.49 -3.01
CA LEU A 180 14.00 -9.88 -2.61
C LEU A 180 15.00 -10.86 -3.26
N PRO A 181 15.22 -10.83 -4.61
CA PRO A 181 16.22 -11.68 -5.26
C PRO A 181 17.63 -11.47 -4.72
N ILE A 182 17.99 -10.22 -4.35
CA ILE A 182 19.32 -9.88 -3.82
C ILE A 182 19.53 -10.61 -2.49
N PHE A 183 18.61 -10.47 -1.55
CA PHE A 183 18.72 -11.14 -0.27
C PHE A 183 18.59 -12.67 -0.38
N ARG A 184 17.71 -13.16 -1.27
CA ARG A 184 17.51 -14.59 -1.50
C ARG A 184 18.72 -15.26 -2.10
N TYR A 185 19.20 -14.77 -3.23
CA TYR A 185 20.21 -15.45 -4.04
C TYR A 185 21.64 -15.04 -3.69
N LEU A 186 21.90 -13.78 -3.43
CA LEU A 186 23.25 -13.30 -3.05
C LEU A 186 23.47 -13.43 -1.54
N GLY A 187 22.54 -12.97 -0.71
CA GLY A 187 22.64 -13.08 0.75
C GLY A 187 22.41 -14.50 1.29
N GLY A 188 21.66 -15.32 0.55
CA GLY A 188 21.25 -16.64 1.03
C GLY A 188 20.32 -16.57 2.25
N CYS A 189 19.59 -15.46 2.39
CA CYS A 189 18.63 -15.24 3.47
C CYS A 189 17.31 -15.93 3.20
N ARG A 190 16.53 -16.24 4.23
CA ARG A 190 15.09 -16.40 4.09
C ARG A 190 14.47 -15.04 3.79
N VAL A 191 13.39 -15.01 3.01
CA VAL A 191 12.81 -13.77 2.51
C VAL A 191 11.30 -13.74 2.69
N VAL A 192 10.80 -12.68 3.31
CA VAL A 192 9.39 -12.43 3.57
C VAL A 192 8.99 -11.09 2.99
N SER A 193 7.77 -10.99 2.49
CA SER A 193 7.21 -9.74 1.99
C SER A 193 5.88 -9.43 2.70
N TYR A 194 5.72 -8.18 3.13
CA TYR A 194 4.41 -7.63 3.48
C TYR A 194 4.05 -6.56 2.44
N VAL A 195 3.05 -6.86 1.62
CA VAL A 195 2.68 -6.03 0.46
C VAL A 195 1.49 -5.14 0.80
N HIS A 196 1.73 -3.84 0.91
CA HIS A 196 0.68 -2.84 1.12
C HIS A 196 -0.13 -2.57 -0.15
N TYR A 197 0.56 -2.56 -1.31
CA TYR A 197 -0.04 -2.48 -2.64
C TYR A 197 0.97 -3.00 -3.68
N PRO A 198 0.50 -3.54 -4.79
CA PRO A 198 1.40 -3.99 -5.84
C PRO A 198 2.03 -2.78 -6.58
N THR A 199 3.33 -2.82 -6.83
CA THR A 199 4.03 -1.76 -7.60
C THR A 199 3.40 -1.57 -9.00
N ILE A 200 2.90 -2.65 -9.59
CA ILE A 200 2.03 -2.64 -10.76
C ILE A 200 0.83 -3.54 -10.48
N SER A 201 -0.39 -3.07 -10.80
CA SER A 201 -1.62 -3.84 -10.63
C SER A 201 -2.19 -4.27 -11.99
N THR A 202 -3.03 -5.29 -11.99
CA THR A 202 -3.78 -5.69 -13.19
C THR A 202 -4.73 -4.59 -13.65
N ASP A 203 -5.23 -3.76 -12.73
CA ASP A 203 -6.07 -2.60 -13.04
C ASP A 203 -5.29 -1.51 -13.80
N MET A 204 -4.03 -1.26 -13.43
CA MET A 204 -3.15 -0.34 -14.17
C MET A 204 -2.93 -0.81 -15.61
N LEU A 205 -2.76 -2.13 -15.80
CA LEU A 205 -2.64 -2.72 -17.13
C LEU A 205 -3.93 -2.56 -17.97
N SER A 206 -5.10 -2.77 -17.35
CA SER A 206 -6.39 -2.61 -18.03
C SER A 206 -6.64 -1.15 -18.44
N VAL A 207 -6.38 -0.18 -17.57
CA VAL A 207 -6.52 1.26 -17.84
C VAL A 207 -5.71 1.70 -19.07
N VAL A 208 -4.47 1.21 -19.21
CA VAL A 208 -3.62 1.56 -20.36
C VAL A 208 -4.09 0.84 -21.62
N ARG A 209 -4.48 -0.45 -21.53
CA ARG A 209 -4.99 -1.24 -22.65
C ARG A 209 -6.30 -0.66 -23.20
N ASP A 210 -7.20 -0.25 -22.30
CA ASP A 210 -8.51 0.29 -22.66
C ASP A 210 -8.45 1.80 -23.00
N ARG A 211 -7.25 2.40 -22.99
CA ARG A 211 -6.95 3.80 -23.29
C ARG A 211 -7.77 4.82 -22.47
N ASN A 212 -8.12 4.45 -21.26
CA ASN A 212 -8.84 5.35 -20.36
C ASN A 212 -7.89 6.43 -19.82
N PRO A 213 -8.19 7.73 -20.02
CA PRO A 213 -7.42 8.79 -19.40
C PRO A 213 -7.66 8.76 -17.88
N ARG A 214 -6.62 8.55 -17.11
CA ARG A 214 -6.63 8.58 -15.64
C ARG A 214 -5.27 9.03 -15.13
N PHE A 215 -5.15 9.22 -13.82
CA PHE A 215 -3.93 9.67 -13.14
C PHE A 215 -2.63 9.00 -13.64
N ASN A 216 -2.67 7.69 -13.94
CA ASN A 216 -1.51 6.94 -14.45
C ASN A 216 -1.45 6.85 -15.98
N ASN A 217 -2.34 7.47 -16.72
CA ASN A 217 -2.43 7.40 -18.18
C ASN A 217 -2.79 8.76 -18.78
N ALA A 218 -1.77 9.59 -18.98
CA ALA A 218 -1.92 10.95 -19.49
C ALA A 218 -2.63 10.98 -20.85
N ASP A 219 -3.39 12.03 -21.12
CA ASP A 219 -4.23 12.20 -22.30
C ASP A 219 -3.47 12.05 -23.61
N TYR A 220 -2.23 12.58 -23.69
CA TYR A 220 -1.40 12.44 -24.92
C TYR A 220 -0.98 10.99 -25.20
N ILE A 221 -0.94 10.09 -24.19
CA ILE A 221 -0.65 8.67 -24.35
C ILE A 221 -1.94 7.93 -24.73
N SER A 222 -3.03 8.18 -24.01
CA SER A 222 -4.33 7.51 -24.25
C SER A 222 -4.88 7.80 -25.65
N ASN A 223 -4.64 9.01 -26.18
CA ASN A 223 -5.08 9.43 -27.50
C ASN A 223 -4.17 8.94 -28.64
N ASN A 224 -2.96 8.43 -28.34
CA ASN A 224 -2.02 7.92 -29.36
C ASN A 224 -1.93 6.39 -29.30
N PRO A 225 -2.40 5.65 -30.33
CA PRO A 225 -2.42 4.18 -30.34
C PRO A 225 -1.03 3.55 -30.25
N ILE A 226 -0.01 4.18 -30.83
CA ILE A 226 1.37 3.65 -30.83
C ILE A 226 1.99 3.83 -29.44
N LEU A 227 1.87 5.01 -28.83
CA LEU A 227 2.37 5.26 -27.49
C LEU A 227 1.66 4.38 -26.45
N SER A 228 0.35 4.18 -26.61
CA SER A 228 -0.42 3.28 -25.75
C SER A 228 0.06 1.83 -25.87
N ALA A 229 0.31 1.34 -27.10
CA ALA A 229 0.84 -0.01 -27.34
C ALA A 229 2.22 -0.20 -26.72
N ILE A 230 3.13 0.77 -26.90
CA ILE A 230 4.47 0.74 -26.29
C ILE A 230 4.36 0.71 -24.74
N LYS A 231 3.46 1.50 -24.16
CA LYS A 231 3.23 1.53 -22.72
C LYS A 231 2.65 0.20 -22.20
N VAL A 232 1.75 -0.45 -22.94
CA VAL A 232 1.25 -1.80 -22.62
C VAL A 232 2.38 -2.81 -22.60
N ILE A 233 3.25 -2.83 -23.63
CA ILE A 233 4.41 -3.74 -23.70
C ILE A 233 5.34 -3.49 -22.49
N TYR A 234 5.64 -2.23 -22.21
CA TYR A 234 6.45 -1.85 -21.05
C TYR A 234 5.84 -2.35 -19.74
N TYR A 235 4.53 -2.16 -19.53
CA TYR A 235 3.84 -2.61 -18.32
C TYR A 235 3.78 -4.14 -18.22
N CYS A 236 3.57 -4.85 -19.32
CA CYS A 236 3.60 -6.32 -19.35
C CYS A 236 4.99 -6.87 -19.02
N ALA A 237 6.04 -6.30 -19.59
CA ALA A 237 7.43 -6.68 -19.30
C ALA A 237 7.77 -6.39 -17.82
N PHE A 238 7.37 -5.22 -17.33
CA PHE A 238 7.56 -4.85 -15.93
C PHE A 238 6.80 -5.78 -14.98
N ALA A 239 5.54 -6.12 -15.28
CA ALA A 239 4.74 -7.04 -14.49
C ALA A 239 5.37 -8.45 -14.42
N LEU A 240 5.96 -8.92 -15.52
CA LEU A 240 6.69 -10.19 -15.54
C LEU A 240 7.91 -10.14 -14.60
N LEU A 241 8.74 -9.08 -14.70
CA LEU A 241 9.90 -8.91 -13.84
C LEU A 241 9.51 -8.78 -12.35
N TYR A 242 8.47 -8.01 -12.07
CA TYR A 242 7.90 -7.86 -10.74
C TYR A 242 7.39 -9.20 -10.17
N GLY A 243 6.71 -9.99 -11.02
CA GLY A 243 6.28 -11.34 -10.65
C GLY A 243 7.43 -12.28 -10.33
N LEU A 244 8.49 -12.27 -11.15
CA LEU A 244 9.70 -13.06 -10.93
C LEU A 244 10.41 -12.65 -9.63
N ALA A 245 10.52 -11.34 -9.38
CA ALA A 245 11.13 -10.82 -8.15
C ALA A 245 10.32 -11.22 -6.91
N GLY A 246 9.00 -11.03 -6.94
CA GLY A 246 8.11 -11.35 -5.83
C GLY A 246 8.03 -12.84 -5.52
N SER A 247 8.12 -13.69 -6.56
CA SER A 247 8.15 -15.15 -6.41
C SER A 247 9.38 -15.68 -5.64
N CYS A 248 10.37 -14.83 -5.36
CA CYS A 248 11.51 -15.18 -4.51
C CYS A 248 11.17 -15.24 -3.01
N SER A 249 10.01 -14.71 -2.58
CA SER A 249 9.60 -14.73 -1.18
C SER A 249 9.28 -16.15 -0.69
N ASP A 250 9.73 -16.48 0.52
CA ASP A 250 9.35 -17.73 1.22
C ASP A 250 7.94 -17.62 1.80
N LEU A 251 7.53 -16.41 2.22
CA LEU A 251 6.22 -16.06 2.73
C LEU A 251 5.80 -14.69 2.18
N ILE A 252 4.54 -14.58 1.79
CA ILE A 252 3.95 -13.35 1.26
C ILE A 252 2.71 -13.02 2.09
N MET A 253 2.71 -11.88 2.73
CA MET A 253 1.55 -11.33 3.42
C MET A 253 1.03 -10.13 2.63
N VAL A 254 -0.28 -10.01 2.51
CA VAL A 254 -0.93 -8.90 1.80
C VAL A 254 -1.97 -8.24 2.71
N ASN A 255 -2.13 -6.94 2.57
CA ASN A 255 -2.95 -6.14 3.47
C ASN A 255 -4.47 -6.26 3.24
N SER A 256 -4.91 -6.89 2.15
CA SER A 256 -6.33 -6.96 1.79
C SER A 256 -6.63 -8.04 0.77
N THR A 257 -7.90 -8.42 0.63
CA THR A 257 -8.37 -9.32 -0.43
C THR A 257 -8.17 -8.72 -1.83
N TRP A 258 -8.26 -7.39 -1.97
CA TRP A 258 -7.95 -6.72 -3.23
C TRP A 258 -6.48 -6.90 -3.63
N THR A 259 -5.56 -6.64 -2.71
CA THR A 259 -4.11 -6.85 -2.91
C THR A 259 -3.80 -8.33 -3.17
N LEU A 260 -4.48 -9.25 -2.46
CA LEU A 260 -4.35 -10.70 -2.68
C LEU A 260 -4.60 -11.07 -4.14
N GLY A 261 -5.71 -10.60 -4.71
CA GLY A 261 -6.07 -10.88 -6.11
C GLY A 261 -4.97 -10.48 -7.09
N HIS A 262 -4.39 -9.29 -6.93
CA HIS A 262 -3.30 -8.82 -7.77
C HIS A 262 -1.99 -9.60 -7.58
N ILE A 263 -1.61 -9.87 -6.33
CA ILE A 263 -0.38 -10.61 -6.02
C ILE A 263 -0.47 -12.05 -6.51
N LEU A 264 -1.60 -12.74 -6.34
CA LEU A 264 -1.79 -14.08 -6.90
C LEU A 264 -1.68 -14.11 -8.42
N ALA A 265 -2.25 -13.10 -9.11
CA ALA A 265 -2.16 -12.99 -10.56
C ALA A 265 -0.73 -12.72 -11.06
N LEU A 266 0.06 -11.91 -10.31
CA LEU A 266 1.38 -11.45 -10.72
C LEU A 266 2.51 -12.37 -10.21
N TRP A 267 2.52 -12.74 -8.93
CA TRP A 267 3.59 -13.51 -8.31
C TRP A 267 3.37 -15.02 -8.34
N ARG A 268 2.13 -15.45 -8.58
CA ARG A 268 1.74 -16.86 -8.80
C ARG A 268 2.22 -17.82 -7.71
N ALA A 269 2.10 -17.41 -6.46
CA ALA A 269 2.55 -18.17 -5.29
C ALA A 269 1.43 -18.37 -4.26
N PRO A 270 0.30 -19.05 -4.59
CA PRO A 270 -0.86 -19.16 -3.70
C PRO A 270 -0.54 -19.88 -2.38
N ASP A 271 0.29 -20.91 -2.41
CA ASP A 271 0.57 -21.78 -1.23
C ASP A 271 1.33 -21.05 -0.10
N ARG A 272 1.86 -19.86 -0.37
CA ARG A 272 2.65 -19.06 0.58
C ARG A 272 2.20 -17.60 0.65
N THR A 273 0.98 -17.32 0.18
CA THR A 273 0.38 -15.98 0.23
C THR A 273 -0.84 -16.02 1.13
N SER A 274 -0.88 -15.13 2.13
CA SER A 274 -2.00 -14.99 3.06
C SER A 274 -2.38 -13.53 3.27
N VAL A 275 -3.65 -13.27 3.62
CA VAL A 275 -4.11 -11.95 4.02
C VAL A 275 -3.79 -11.73 5.48
N VAL A 276 -3.10 -10.64 5.77
CA VAL A 276 -2.84 -10.14 7.13
C VAL A 276 -3.25 -8.68 7.12
N TYR A 277 -4.44 -8.39 7.62
CA TYR A 277 -4.99 -7.04 7.64
C TYR A 277 -4.11 -6.09 8.45
N PRO A 278 -3.91 -4.83 8.01
CA PRO A 278 -3.06 -3.90 8.74
C PRO A 278 -3.67 -3.50 10.07
N PRO A 279 -2.86 -3.21 11.10
CA PRO A 279 -3.34 -2.77 12.40
C PRO A 279 -3.97 -1.39 12.32
N CYS A 280 -5.17 -1.24 12.88
CA CYS A 280 -5.88 0.02 13.02
C CYS A 280 -6.06 0.34 14.50
N ASP A 281 -5.91 1.61 14.87
CA ASP A 281 -6.09 2.05 16.27
C ASP A 281 -7.57 2.11 16.67
N VAL A 282 -8.25 0.97 16.52
CA VAL A 282 -9.68 0.90 16.83
C VAL A 282 -9.97 1.14 18.32
N GLN A 283 -9.02 0.78 19.20
CA GLN A 283 -9.20 0.94 20.64
C GLN A 283 -9.26 2.41 21.07
N ALA A 284 -8.53 3.29 20.38
CA ALA A 284 -8.57 4.72 20.61
C ALA A 284 -9.98 5.33 20.45
N PHE A 285 -10.84 4.68 19.64
CA PHE A 285 -12.21 5.09 19.41
C PHE A 285 -13.22 4.25 20.18
N LEU A 286 -13.00 2.93 20.31
CA LEU A 286 -13.93 2.02 20.95
C LEU A 286 -14.05 2.25 22.46
N SER A 287 -13.05 2.88 23.08
CA SER A 287 -13.09 3.25 24.51
C SER A 287 -14.21 4.25 24.84
N ASP A 288 -14.64 5.06 23.87
CA ASP A 288 -15.70 6.04 24.07
C ASP A 288 -17.06 5.43 23.72
N PRO A 289 -18.10 5.67 24.53
CA PRO A 289 -19.45 5.17 24.24
C PRO A 289 -20.01 5.83 22.96
N LEU A 290 -20.87 5.11 22.24
CA LEU A 290 -21.67 5.75 21.19
C LEU A 290 -22.67 6.68 21.83
N GLU A 291 -22.57 7.95 21.54
CA GLU A 291 -23.60 8.91 21.96
C GLU A 291 -24.88 8.68 21.14
N GLU A 292 -26.03 8.67 21.83
CA GLU A 292 -27.33 8.73 21.18
C GLU A 292 -27.50 10.10 20.52
N GLU A 293 -28.03 10.12 19.32
CA GLU A 293 -28.34 11.38 18.65
C GLU A 293 -29.35 12.17 19.48
N LYS A 294 -28.99 13.38 19.90
CA LYS A 294 -29.90 14.27 20.64
C LYS A 294 -31.14 14.54 19.80
N LYS A 295 -32.32 14.18 20.31
CA LYS A 295 -33.61 14.48 19.66
C LYS A 295 -33.67 15.98 19.36
N GLY A 296 -33.76 16.34 18.09
CA GLY A 296 -33.86 17.73 17.64
C GLY A 296 -32.55 18.33 17.11
N ASN A 297 -31.44 17.58 17.02
CA ASN A 297 -30.26 18.06 16.32
C ASN A 297 -30.54 18.09 14.81
N LYS A 298 -30.61 19.29 14.26
CA LYS A 298 -30.91 19.54 12.84
C LYS A 298 -29.65 19.71 11.97
N LEU A 299 -28.47 19.61 12.57
CA LEU A 299 -27.20 19.76 11.87
C LEU A 299 -26.53 18.40 11.72
N HIS A 300 -26.47 17.92 10.48
CA HIS A 300 -25.73 16.70 10.14
C HIS A 300 -24.33 17.05 9.59
N SER A 301 -23.31 16.45 10.14
CA SER A 301 -21.93 16.58 9.65
C SER A 301 -21.56 15.36 8.82
N ILE A 302 -21.09 15.61 7.60
CA ILE A 302 -20.44 14.62 6.74
C ILE A 302 -18.95 14.90 6.83
N VAL A 303 -18.14 13.91 7.21
CA VAL A 303 -16.71 14.07 7.44
C VAL A 303 -15.94 13.23 6.42
N SER A 304 -14.91 13.80 5.80
CA SER A 304 -13.93 13.10 4.99
C SER A 304 -12.55 13.24 5.61
N VAL A 305 -11.86 12.12 5.84
CA VAL A 305 -10.50 12.10 6.38
C VAL A 305 -9.58 11.49 5.35
N ALA A 306 -8.78 12.34 4.67
CA ALA A 306 -7.80 11.91 3.68
C ALA A 306 -6.74 12.97 3.44
N GLN A 307 -5.51 12.57 3.11
CA GLN A 307 -4.51 13.50 2.59
C GLN A 307 -5.00 14.14 1.29
N PHE A 308 -4.65 15.41 1.07
CA PHE A 308 -5.08 16.13 -0.14
C PHE A 308 -4.27 15.70 -1.37
N ARG A 309 -4.54 14.48 -1.86
CA ARG A 309 -3.89 13.87 -3.03
C ARG A 309 -4.88 13.56 -4.13
N PRO A 310 -4.43 13.48 -5.42
CA PRO A 310 -5.31 13.24 -6.56
C PRO A 310 -6.14 11.97 -6.43
N GLU A 311 -5.53 10.88 -5.96
CA GLU A 311 -6.17 9.58 -5.84
C GLU A 311 -7.34 9.52 -4.85
N LYS A 312 -7.43 10.49 -3.92
CA LYS A 312 -8.52 10.55 -2.93
C LYS A 312 -9.83 11.12 -3.48
N ASP A 313 -9.80 11.68 -4.68
CA ASP A 313 -10.93 12.21 -5.44
C ASP A 313 -11.88 13.10 -4.62
N HIS A 314 -11.31 14.11 -3.99
CA HIS A 314 -12.10 15.10 -3.21
C HIS A 314 -13.10 15.90 -4.07
N GLN A 315 -12.87 15.97 -5.40
CA GLN A 315 -13.82 16.62 -6.31
C GLN A 315 -15.14 15.87 -6.36
N LEU A 316 -15.09 14.52 -6.43
CA LEU A 316 -16.27 13.66 -6.38
C LEU A 316 -17.08 13.91 -5.09
N GLN A 317 -16.40 14.11 -3.94
CA GLN A 317 -17.07 14.42 -2.66
C GLN A 317 -17.86 15.75 -2.74
N ILE A 318 -17.21 16.80 -3.23
CA ILE A 318 -17.83 18.15 -3.32
C ILE A 318 -18.98 18.13 -4.32
N ARG A 319 -18.84 17.49 -5.48
CA ARG A 319 -19.89 17.38 -6.50
C ARG A 319 -21.09 16.57 -6.01
N SER A 320 -20.85 15.42 -5.38
CA SER A 320 -21.91 14.60 -4.78
C SER A 320 -22.63 15.38 -3.65
N PHE A 321 -21.89 16.14 -2.85
CA PHE A 321 -22.47 16.99 -1.80
C PHE A 321 -23.33 18.10 -2.39
N ARG A 322 -22.92 18.76 -3.49
CA ARG A 322 -23.76 19.74 -4.21
C ARG A 322 -25.07 19.13 -4.71
N LYS A 323 -24.99 17.89 -5.27
CA LYS A 323 -26.21 17.17 -5.70
C LYS A 323 -27.15 16.88 -4.52
N LEU A 324 -26.61 16.45 -3.38
CA LEU A 324 -27.40 16.26 -2.16
C LEU A 324 -28.11 17.56 -1.74
N LEU A 325 -27.38 18.69 -1.68
CA LEU A 325 -27.97 19.98 -1.30
C LEU A 325 -29.10 20.41 -2.25
N GLY A 326 -28.91 20.26 -3.57
CA GLY A 326 -29.94 20.57 -4.56
C GLY A 326 -31.23 19.75 -4.38
N ARG A 327 -31.11 18.49 -3.96
CA ARG A 327 -32.27 17.63 -3.66
C ARG A 327 -32.97 18.09 -2.36
N HIS A 328 -32.22 18.51 -1.35
CA HIS A 328 -32.76 19.04 -0.10
C HIS A 328 -33.48 20.37 -0.30
N GLU A 329 -32.92 21.26 -1.12
CA GLU A 329 -33.53 22.58 -1.47
C GLU A 329 -34.86 22.39 -2.20
N ALA A 330 -34.99 21.30 -2.99
CA ALA A 330 -36.25 21.01 -3.73
C ALA A 330 -37.37 20.42 -2.86
N LYS A 331 -37.07 19.97 -1.60
CA LYS A 331 -38.08 19.40 -0.70
C LYS A 331 -38.69 20.46 0.23
N PRO A 332 -40.01 20.74 0.14
CA PRO A 332 -40.68 21.65 1.06
C PRO A 332 -40.58 21.14 2.50
N GLY A 333 -40.03 21.96 3.40
CA GLY A 333 -39.98 21.67 4.84
C GLY A 333 -38.71 20.98 5.33
N SER A 334 -37.72 20.66 4.49
CA SER A 334 -36.41 20.19 4.95
C SER A 334 -35.70 21.32 5.71
N ARG A 335 -35.62 21.20 7.03
CA ARG A 335 -34.93 22.13 7.92
C ARG A 335 -33.56 21.65 8.36
N ASP A 336 -33.15 20.44 7.93
CA ASP A 336 -31.90 19.85 8.36
C ASP A 336 -30.73 20.52 7.63
N MET A 337 -29.82 21.10 8.42
CA MET A 337 -28.60 21.68 7.90
C MET A 337 -27.55 20.58 7.75
N VAL A 338 -26.97 20.47 6.57
CA VAL A 338 -25.88 19.53 6.27
C VAL A 338 -24.61 20.31 5.97
N LYS A 339 -23.49 19.90 6.58
CA LYS A 339 -22.17 20.43 6.27
C LYS A 339 -21.23 19.30 5.87
N LEU A 340 -20.25 19.61 5.01
CA LEU A 340 -19.14 18.75 4.66
C LEU A 340 -17.86 19.27 5.31
N VAL A 341 -17.18 18.42 6.11
CA VAL A 341 -15.92 18.75 6.76
C VAL A 341 -14.83 17.87 6.13
N MET A 342 -13.89 18.50 5.45
CA MET A 342 -12.76 17.83 4.80
C MET A 342 -11.51 17.99 5.65
N ILE A 343 -11.00 16.88 6.19
CA ILE A 343 -9.88 16.84 7.13
C ILE A 343 -8.72 16.12 6.47
N GLY A 344 -7.53 16.72 6.49
CA GLY A 344 -6.36 16.06 5.92
C GLY A 344 -5.04 16.72 6.20
N GLY A 345 -3.98 15.94 6.00
CA GLY A 345 -2.61 16.43 6.02
C GLY A 345 -2.30 17.24 4.76
N CYS A 346 -1.68 18.41 4.95
CA CYS A 346 -1.13 19.26 3.92
C CYS A 346 0.37 19.43 4.24
N ARG A 347 1.27 18.85 3.42
CA ARG A 347 2.68 18.69 3.77
C ARG A 347 3.64 19.46 2.85
N ASN A 348 3.19 19.81 1.67
CA ASN A 348 3.97 20.46 0.63
C ASN A 348 3.09 21.39 -0.22
N GLN A 349 3.72 22.13 -1.11
CA GLN A 349 3.04 23.10 -1.99
C GLN A 349 1.98 22.43 -2.88
N GLU A 350 2.21 21.21 -3.36
CA GLU A 350 1.22 20.51 -4.21
C GLU A 350 -0.07 20.21 -3.45
N ASP A 351 0.04 19.83 -2.17
CA ASP A 351 -1.12 19.61 -1.30
C ASP A 351 -1.87 20.94 -1.06
N GLU A 352 -1.15 22.08 -0.85
CA GLU A 352 -1.73 23.41 -0.68
C GLU A 352 -2.45 23.89 -1.94
N ASP A 353 -1.82 23.78 -3.11
CA ASP A 353 -2.41 24.14 -4.40
C ASP A 353 -3.69 23.36 -4.66
N ARG A 354 -3.72 22.08 -4.26
CA ARG A 354 -4.92 21.25 -4.35
C ARG A 354 -6.04 21.75 -3.44
N VAL A 355 -5.75 22.11 -2.20
CA VAL A 355 -6.75 22.70 -1.30
C VAL A 355 -7.29 24.00 -1.88
N LEU A 356 -6.45 24.84 -2.47
CA LEU A 356 -6.89 26.06 -3.14
C LEU A 356 -7.83 25.76 -4.31
N MET A 357 -7.48 24.79 -5.15
CA MET A 357 -8.33 24.33 -6.27
C MET A 357 -9.69 23.81 -5.76
N LEU A 358 -9.71 23.01 -4.69
CA LEU A 358 -10.95 22.50 -4.11
C LEU A 358 -11.83 23.62 -3.50
N ARG A 359 -11.24 24.62 -2.87
CA ARG A 359 -11.96 25.82 -2.39
C ARG A 359 -12.57 26.60 -3.56
N GLY A 360 -11.84 26.74 -4.67
CA GLY A 360 -12.36 27.33 -5.91
C GLY A 360 -13.56 26.54 -6.46
N LEU A 361 -13.48 25.21 -6.49
CA LEU A 361 -14.60 24.36 -6.89
C LEU A 361 -15.83 24.54 -5.97
N CYS A 362 -15.64 24.69 -4.66
CA CYS A 362 -16.75 24.99 -3.73
C CYS A 362 -17.42 26.33 -4.04
N GLN A 363 -16.66 27.34 -4.42
CA GLN A 363 -17.21 28.64 -4.83
C GLN A 363 -17.97 28.53 -6.14
N GLU A 364 -17.40 27.88 -7.14
CA GLU A 364 -18.04 27.64 -8.45
C GLU A 364 -19.38 26.90 -8.31
N LEU A 365 -19.44 25.89 -7.45
CA LEU A 365 -20.65 25.11 -7.21
C LEU A 365 -21.62 25.76 -6.19
N GLY A 366 -21.28 26.90 -5.61
CA GLY A 366 -22.12 27.62 -4.64
C GLY A 366 -22.34 26.89 -3.32
N VAL A 367 -21.32 26.12 -2.84
CA VAL A 367 -21.38 25.35 -1.59
C VAL A 367 -20.32 25.75 -0.56
N ALA A 368 -19.61 26.86 -0.80
CA ALA A 368 -18.48 27.28 0.03
C ALA A 368 -18.84 27.57 1.50
N ASP A 369 -20.06 27.97 1.77
CA ASP A 369 -20.61 28.22 3.12
C ASP A 369 -20.94 26.95 3.88
N ARG A 370 -21.01 25.79 3.20
CA ARG A 370 -21.36 24.49 3.74
C ARG A 370 -20.17 23.52 3.76
N VAL A 371 -19.00 23.88 3.21
CA VAL A 371 -17.80 23.05 3.16
C VAL A 371 -16.68 23.66 3.99
N GLN A 372 -16.21 22.92 4.96
CA GLN A 372 -15.12 23.33 5.86
C GLN A 372 -13.86 22.49 5.59
N PHE A 373 -12.71 23.15 5.47
CA PHE A 373 -11.41 22.50 5.35
C PHE A 373 -10.64 22.62 6.66
N LYS A 374 -10.23 21.50 7.24
CA LYS A 374 -9.42 21.39 8.44
C LYS A 374 -8.09 20.73 8.10
N LEU A 375 -7.00 21.50 8.18
CA LEU A 375 -5.67 21.08 7.74
C LEU A 375 -4.78 20.79 8.96
N ASN A 376 -4.09 19.67 8.93
CA ASN A 376 -3.07 19.31 9.94
C ASN A 376 -3.57 19.38 11.39
N ILE A 377 -4.83 19.03 11.65
CA ILE A 377 -5.39 19.06 13.00
C ILE A 377 -4.80 17.97 13.90
N PRO A 378 -4.74 18.18 15.23
CA PRO A 378 -4.34 17.16 16.19
C PRO A 378 -5.29 15.95 16.20
N PHE A 379 -4.78 14.79 16.65
CA PHE A 379 -5.58 13.56 16.73
C PHE A 379 -6.83 13.70 17.58
N GLU A 380 -6.77 14.40 18.70
CA GLU A 380 -7.94 14.60 19.58
C GLU A 380 -9.04 15.40 18.91
N GLU A 381 -8.69 16.40 18.10
CA GLU A 381 -9.67 17.15 17.31
C GLU A 381 -10.26 16.29 16.18
N LEU A 382 -9.41 15.51 15.49
CA LEU A 382 -9.86 14.54 14.48
C LEU A 382 -10.85 13.54 15.08
N LYS A 383 -10.52 12.96 16.23
CA LYS A 383 -11.35 12.01 16.96
C LYS A 383 -12.71 12.60 17.27
N LYS A 384 -12.74 13.83 17.77
CA LYS A 384 -13.98 14.56 18.07
C LYS A 384 -14.83 14.77 16.81
N GLU A 385 -14.24 15.25 15.71
CA GLU A 385 -14.96 15.44 14.45
C GLU A 385 -15.57 14.13 13.93
N LEU A 386 -14.84 13.03 14.03
CA LEU A 386 -15.34 11.73 13.63
C LEU A 386 -16.50 11.25 14.51
N MET A 387 -16.40 11.40 15.83
CA MET A 387 -17.43 10.96 16.75
C MET A 387 -18.73 11.76 16.65
N GLU A 388 -18.64 13.05 16.31
CA GLU A 388 -19.78 13.96 16.11
C GLU A 388 -20.39 13.83 14.70
N ALA A 389 -19.72 13.19 13.76
CA ALA A 389 -20.19 13.06 12.39
C ALA A 389 -21.29 12.01 12.21
N THR A 390 -22.28 12.33 11.37
CA THR A 390 -23.31 11.37 10.95
C THR A 390 -22.77 10.41 9.89
N ILE A 391 -22.02 10.95 8.90
CA ILE A 391 -21.51 10.18 7.76
C ILE A 391 -20.00 10.37 7.65
N GLY A 392 -19.27 9.26 7.53
CA GLY A 392 -17.88 9.25 7.09
C GLY A 392 -17.84 9.04 5.57
N LEU A 393 -17.18 9.94 4.82
CA LEU A 393 -17.16 9.92 3.36
C LEU A 393 -15.78 9.57 2.83
N HIS A 394 -15.70 8.54 1.98
CA HIS A 394 -14.46 8.06 1.36
C HIS A 394 -14.68 7.77 -0.13
N THR A 395 -13.89 8.39 -1.02
CA THR A 395 -14.14 8.37 -2.48
C THR A 395 -13.00 7.79 -3.31
N MET A 396 -11.90 7.34 -2.69
CA MET A 396 -10.78 6.78 -3.43
C MET A 396 -11.19 5.50 -4.18
N TRP A 397 -11.05 5.53 -5.50
CA TRP A 397 -11.18 4.34 -6.33
C TRP A 397 -10.04 3.36 -6.04
N ASN A 398 -10.37 2.08 -5.85
CA ASN A 398 -9.42 1.01 -5.55
C ASN A 398 -8.49 1.34 -4.37
N GLU A 399 -9.05 1.89 -3.27
CA GLU A 399 -8.31 1.98 -2.01
C GLU A 399 -7.82 0.58 -1.63
N HIS A 400 -6.52 0.44 -1.38
CA HIS A 400 -5.89 -0.88 -1.21
C HIS A 400 -6.43 -1.63 0.00
N PHE A 401 -6.56 -0.96 1.14
CA PHE A 401 -7.27 -1.43 2.32
C PHE A 401 -8.28 -0.37 2.78
N GLY A 402 -7.83 0.72 3.41
CA GLY A 402 -8.66 1.82 3.88
C GLY A 402 -8.69 1.96 5.41
N ILE A 403 -7.53 2.21 6.04
CA ILE A 403 -7.44 2.43 7.50
C ILE A 403 -8.41 3.52 7.95
N GLY A 404 -8.50 4.65 7.23
CA GLY A 404 -9.44 5.74 7.55
C GLY A 404 -10.92 5.32 7.49
N VAL A 405 -11.27 4.33 6.66
CA VAL A 405 -12.63 3.74 6.63
C VAL A 405 -12.89 2.97 7.93
N VAL A 406 -11.92 2.18 8.38
CA VAL A 406 -11.99 1.44 9.66
C VAL A 406 -12.09 2.40 10.84
N GLU A 407 -11.28 3.47 10.85
CA GLU A 407 -11.29 4.49 11.91
C GLU A 407 -12.64 5.23 11.99
N CYS A 408 -13.24 5.58 10.84
CA CYS A 408 -14.58 6.15 10.79
C CYS A 408 -15.61 5.20 11.41
N MET A 409 -15.59 3.92 11.05
CA MET A 409 -16.50 2.90 11.62
C MET A 409 -16.28 2.71 13.12
N ALA A 410 -15.01 2.70 13.58
CA ALA A 410 -14.65 2.62 14.99
C ALA A 410 -15.12 3.84 15.78
N ALA A 411 -15.04 5.03 15.22
CA ALA A 411 -15.55 6.27 15.80
C ALA A 411 -17.08 6.29 15.90
N GLY A 412 -17.76 5.43 15.13
CA GLY A 412 -19.21 5.33 15.12
C GLY A 412 -19.87 6.25 14.10
N THR A 413 -19.16 6.70 13.05
CA THR A 413 -19.79 7.32 11.88
C THR A 413 -20.37 6.23 10.96
N ILE A 414 -21.46 6.52 10.25
CA ILE A 414 -21.95 5.65 9.19
C ILE A 414 -21.06 5.88 7.96
N ILE A 415 -20.27 4.89 7.63
CA ILE A 415 -19.36 5.02 6.50
C ILE A 415 -20.09 4.93 5.16
N LEU A 416 -19.74 5.82 4.23
CA LEU A 416 -20.07 5.78 2.82
C LEU A 416 -18.75 5.77 2.02
N ALA A 417 -18.39 4.59 1.53
CA ALA A 417 -17.11 4.38 0.88
C ALA A 417 -17.25 4.05 -0.61
N HIS A 418 -16.14 4.14 -1.36
CA HIS A 418 -16.13 3.76 -2.76
C HIS A 418 -16.36 2.25 -2.92
N LYS A 419 -17.21 1.88 -3.90
CA LYS A 419 -17.62 0.51 -4.21
C LYS A 419 -16.53 -0.29 -4.94
N SER A 420 -15.31 -0.20 -4.45
CA SER A 420 -14.14 -0.90 -4.99
C SER A 420 -13.08 -1.14 -3.92
N GLY A 421 -12.04 -1.90 -4.26
CA GLY A 421 -10.88 -2.13 -3.40
C GLY A 421 -11.18 -2.76 -2.06
N GLY A 422 -10.34 -2.50 -1.07
CA GLY A 422 -10.48 -2.98 0.30
C GLY A 422 -11.79 -2.57 0.98
N PRO A 423 -12.28 -1.32 0.84
CA PRO A 423 -13.56 -0.93 1.41
C PRO A 423 -14.71 -1.86 1.01
N LYS A 424 -14.79 -2.25 -0.26
CA LYS A 424 -15.85 -3.15 -0.77
C LYS A 424 -15.63 -4.60 -0.38
N LEU A 425 -14.38 -5.08 -0.45
CA LEU A 425 -14.09 -6.52 -0.34
C LEU A 425 -13.88 -6.97 1.11
N ASP A 426 -13.38 -6.05 1.96
CA ASP A 426 -12.90 -6.43 3.29
C ASP A 426 -13.59 -5.67 4.42
N ILE A 427 -13.97 -4.39 4.24
CA ILE A 427 -14.36 -3.53 5.38
C ILE A 427 -15.86 -3.35 5.47
N VAL A 428 -16.50 -2.80 4.42
CA VAL A 428 -17.94 -2.48 4.41
C VAL A 428 -18.71 -3.71 3.93
N VAL A 429 -18.61 -4.77 4.71
CA VAL A 429 -19.27 -6.07 4.47
C VAL A 429 -20.33 -6.32 5.54
N ALA A 430 -21.30 -7.17 5.25
CA ALA A 430 -22.31 -7.53 6.23
C ALA A 430 -21.67 -8.18 7.47
N HIS A 431 -22.19 -7.83 8.65
CA HIS A 431 -21.80 -8.39 9.94
C HIS A 431 -23.07 -8.75 10.70
N ASP A 432 -23.14 -9.94 11.26
CA ASP A 432 -24.33 -10.47 11.96
C ASP A 432 -25.66 -10.26 11.19
N GLY A 433 -25.58 -10.53 9.87
CA GLY A 433 -26.75 -10.45 8.99
C GLY A 433 -27.23 -9.04 8.63
N GLY A 434 -26.52 -7.99 9.04
CA GLY A 434 -26.89 -6.60 8.77
C GLY A 434 -25.78 -5.77 8.12
N ILE A 435 -26.16 -4.59 7.62
CA ILE A 435 -25.22 -3.66 6.98
C ILE A 435 -24.36 -2.95 8.02
N THR A 436 -23.12 -2.67 7.65
CA THR A 436 -22.14 -1.93 8.46
C THR A 436 -21.81 -0.54 7.88
N GLY A 437 -22.32 -0.23 6.68
CA GLY A 437 -22.09 1.02 5.96
C GLY A 437 -22.67 0.95 4.56
N PHE A 438 -22.32 1.93 3.73
CA PHE A 438 -22.81 2.10 2.38
C PHE A 438 -21.66 2.20 1.37
N LEU A 439 -21.95 1.81 0.12
CA LEU A 439 -21.01 1.85 -0.98
C LEU A 439 -21.60 2.59 -2.17
N ALA A 440 -20.80 3.44 -2.81
CA ALA A 440 -21.16 4.19 -4.00
C ALA A 440 -19.95 4.31 -4.95
N ASP A 441 -20.16 4.67 -6.22
CA ASP A 441 -19.11 4.71 -7.24
C ASP A 441 -19.15 5.94 -8.16
N ASP A 442 -20.24 6.73 -8.13
CA ASP A 442 -20.38 7.96 -8.88
C ASP A 442 -21.11 9.07 -8.09
N GLU A 443 -21.19 10.26 -8.64
CA GLU A 443 -21.81 11.43 -7.99
C GLU A 443 -23.26 11.18 -7.57
N ASP A 444 -24.03 10.47 -8.40
CA ASP A 444 -25.45 10.24 -8.14
C ASP A 444 -25.66 9.21 -7.05
N SER A 445 -24.94 8.08 -7.12
CA SER A 445 -25.00 7.02 -6.11
C SER A 445 -24.49 7.48 -4.72
N TYR A 446 -23.47 8.36 -4.69
CA TYR A 446 -23.04 9.01 -3.44
C TYR A 446 -24.13 9.93 -2.87
N ALA A 447 -24.76 10.77 -3.71
CA ALA A 447 -25.84 11.64 -3.28
C ALA A 447 -27.06 10.83 -2.78
N ASP A 448 -27.43 9.76 -3.50
CA ASP A 448 -28.51 8.84 -3.11
C ASP A 448 -28.23 8.17 -1.75
N ALA A 449 -27.00 7.69 -1.56
CA ALA A 449 -26.61 7.05 -0.31
C ALA A 449 -26.59 8.04 0.87
N MET A 450 -26.07 9.25 0.68
CA MET A 450 -26.11 10.30 1.70
C MET A 450 -27.55 10.64 2.09
N GLU A 451 -28.44 10.86 1.10
CA GLU A 451 -29.85 11.13 1.33
C GLU A 451 -30.54 9.98 2.08
N LYS A 452 -30.27 8.72 1.69
CA LYS A 452 -30.78 7.53 2.35
C LYS A 452 -30.33 7.44 3.81
N ILE A 453 -29.06 7.70 4.12
CA ILE A 453 -28.52 7.68 5.49
C ILE A 453 -29.20 8.75 6.34
N LEU A 454 -29.34 9.97 5.81
CA LEU A 454 -29.96 11.07 6.52
C LEU A 454 -31.45 10.84 6.79
N ALA A 455 -32.15 10.10 5.91
CA ALA A 455 -33.56 9.74 6.05
C ALA A 455 -33.80 8.59 7.04
N LEU A 456 -32.78 7.86 7.48
CA LEU A 456 -32.93 6.78 8.48
C LEU A 456 -33.38 7.34 9.82
N SER A 457 -34.16 6.57 10.58
CA SER A 457 -34.48 6.88 11.98
C SER A 457 -33.18 6.88 12.84
N PRO A 458 -33.14 7.64 13.94
CA PRO A 458 -32.01 7.60 14.88
C PRO A 458 -31.68 6.17 15.35
N ASP A 459 -32.68 5.36 15.63
CA ASP A 459 -32.51 3.97 16.07
C ASP A 459 -31.86 3.10 14.97
N ALA A 460 -32.31 3.26 13.72
CA ALA A 460 -31.75 2.54 12.60
C ALA A 460 -30.27 2.97 12.33
N ARG A 461 -29.95 4.25 12.48
CA ARG A 461 -28.58 4.73 12.41
C ARG A 461 -27.74 4.16 13.56
N LEU A 462 -28.25 4.17 14.77
CA LEU A 462 -27.56 3.63 15.95
C LEU A 462 -27.26 2.14 15.79
N GLU A 463 -28.18 1.36 15.25
CA GLU A 463 -27.98 -0.07 14.98
C GLU A 463 -26.84 -0.30 13.96
N ILE A 464 -26.80 0.46 12.85
CA ILE A 464 -25.71 0.38 11.87
C ILE A 464 -24.37 0.73 12.51
N ARG A 465 -24.33 1.80 13.32
CA ARG A 465 -23.13 2.27 14.03
C ARG A 465 -22.60 1.21 15.00
N HIS A 466 -23.47 0.57 15.78
CA HIS A 466 -23.08 -0.53 16.68
C HIS A 466 -22.51 -1.71 15.92
N ARG A 467 -23.17 -2.14 14.86
CA ARG A 467 -22.72 -3.26 14.04
C ARG A 467 -21.39 -2.95 13.34
N ALA A 468 -21.21 -1.73 12.84
CA ALA A 468 -19.95 -1.27 12.28
C ALA A 468 -18.81 -1.35 13.30
N ARG A 469 -19.02 -0.85 14.53
CA ARG A 469 -18.04 -0.93 15.62
C ARG A 469 -17.67 -2.36 16.00
N GLN A 470 -18.62 -3.26 16.05
CA GLN A 470 -18.36 -4.68 16.33
C GLN A 470 -17.50 -5.29 15.22
N SER A 471 -17.81 -4.98 13.96
CA SER A 471 -17.13 -5.54 12.79
C SER A 471 -15.66 -5.15 12.68
N VAL A 472 -15.26 -3.98 13.18
CA VAL A 472 -13.87 -3.47 13.02
C VAL A 472 -12.88 -4.02 14.05
N SER A 473 -13.34 -4.72 15.08
CA SER A 473 -12.45 -5.36 16.07
C SER A 473 -11.42 -6.30 15.42
N ARG A 474 -11.79 -6.94 14.31
CA ARG A 474 -10.93 -7.82 13.49
C ARG A 474 -9.74 -7.11 12.83
N PHE A 475 -9.68 -5.79 12.88
CA PHE A 475 -8.58 -4.98 12.36
C PHE A 475 -7.75 -4.33 13.48
N SER A 476 -7.94 -4.78 14.71
CA SER A 476 -7.17 -4.28 15.86
C SER A 476 -5.69 -4.64 15.78
N ASP A 477 -4.87 -3.96 16.58
CA ASP A 477 -3.44 -4.28 16.71
C ASP A 477 -3.24 -5.75 17.16
N GLN A 478 -4.07 -6.26 18.08
CA GLN A 478 -3.98 -7.63 18.58
C GLN A 478 -4.25 -8.67 17.47
N GLU A 479 -5.28 -8.45 16.66
CA GLU A 479 -5.61 -9.34 15.55
C GLU A 479 -4.52 -9.34 14.47
N PHE A 480 -3.95 -8.17 14.17
CA PHE A 480 -2.79 -8.06 13.28
C PHE A 480 -1.60 -8.84 13.84
N GLU A 481 -1.22 -8.61 15.10
CA GLU A 481 -0.08 -9.27 15.73
C GLU A 481 -0.26 -10.79 15.75
N GLY A 482 -1.45 -11.29 16.10
CA GLY A 482 -1.78 -12.71 16.09
C GLY A 482 -1.65 -13.32 14.68
N SER A 483 -2.24 -12.68 13.69
CA SER A 483 -2.21 -13.13 12.29
C SER A 483 -0.79 -13.08 11.70
N PHE A 484 -0.02 -12.03 12.02
CA PHE A 484 1.36 -11.89 11.59
C PHE A 484 2.25 -12.98 12.19
N LEU A 485 2.14 -13.24 13.49
CA LEU A 485 2.88 -14.31 14.17
C LEU A 485 2.52 -15.70 13.64
N ALA A 486 1.24 -15.99 13.43
CA ALA A 486 0.80 -17.26 12.86
C ALA A 486 1.36 -17.49 11.45
N ALA A 487 1.37 -16.44 10.61
CA ALA A 487 1.97 -16.53 9.28
C ALA A 487 3.49 -16.77 9.33
N MET A 488 4.19 -16.20 10.31
CA MET A 488 5.65 -16.27 10.46
C MET A 488 6.16 -17.55 11.15
N GLU A 489 5.30 -18.28 11.87
CA GLU A 489 5.67 -19.35 12.80
C GLU A 489 6.63 -20.36 12.19
N LEU A 490 6.27 -20.98 11.05
CA LEU A 490 7.12 -21.98 10.39
C LEU A 490 8.51 -21.46 10.00
N LEU A 491 8.59 -20.19 9.58
CA LEU A 491 9.88 -19.60 9.22
C LEU A 491 10.72 -19.26 10.42
N MET A 492 10.10 -18.79 11.49
CA MET A 492 10.81 -18.50 12.75
C MET A 492 11.35 -19.75 13.39
N ASP A 493 10.60 -20.85 13.39
CA ASP A 493 11.06 -22.18 13.89
C ASP A 493 12.29 -22.70 13.15
N THR A 494 12.41 -22.41 11.84
CA THR A 494 13.62 -22.77 11.07
C THR A 494 14.86 -21.94 11.43
N LEU A 495 14.72 -20.82 12.13
CA LEU A 495 15.84 -20.02 12.62
C LEU A 495 16.40 -20.56 13.95
N GLU A 496 15.61 -21.33 14.68
CA GLU A 496 16.01 -21.94 15.95
C GLU A 496 16.89 -23.18 15.75
N GLN A 497 16.78 -23.84 14.61
CA GLN A 497 17.59 -24.99 14.19
C GLN A 497 18.93 -24.54 13.57
#